data_41ec3c9ec78f7730ef30ff4ab81e0c51
#
_entry.id   41ec3c9ec78f7730ef30ff4ab81e0c51
#
_cell.length_a   1.000
_cell.length_b   1.000
_cell.length_c   1.000
_cell.angle_alpha   90.00
_cell.angle_beta   90.00
_cell.angle_gamma   90.00
#
_symmetry.space_group_name_H-M   'P 1'
#
loop_
_entity.id
_entity.type
_entity.pdbx_description
1 polymer ?
#
loop_
_entity_poly.entity_id
_entity_poly.type
_entity_poly.pdbx_seq_one_letter_code
_entity_poly.pdbx_strand_id
1 'polypeptide(L)'
;MNNFWDKLPRPIFALAPMANVTDAAFRRIIAKYGKPAIMWTEFVAADGLMNARGREVLINDLKYSESERPVVAQLFGANLEKMEGAARLVAELGFDGLDINMGCPDKTIEKQLAGAAMIKNPQLAKEIIRAAKRGVRLAGREIPISVKTRLGYNKDELETWLPELLVEDLAAVTIHARTRKEMSKVPARWEQVKRAVEIRNELKSKTLILGNGDVVDLADARKKVAETGCDGVMLGRAIFGNPFLFSELLPARLNLDYQGSTLLKKKLKVMLEHTKLFEELLGDVKNFAIMKKHYKAYVNGFDGATELRARLMETNNASEVAVVVDRFTKGALI
;
A
#
# COMPACT_ATOMS: atom_id res chain seq x y z
N MET A 1 1.03 22.80 -13.17
CA MET A 1 0.53 21.45 -12.88
C MET A 1 -0.19 21.45 -11.53
N ASN A 2 -1.40 20.92 -11.51
CA ASN A 2 -2.16 20.84 -10.24
C ASN A 2 -1.76 19.54 -9.54
N ASN A 3 -0.56 19.51 -8.97
CA ASN A 3 0.00 18.32 -8.32
C ASN A 3 -0.64 18.16 -6.95
N PHE A 4 -1.43 17.12 -6.73
CA PHE A 4 -2.11 16.89 -5.46
C PHE A 4 -1.12 16.71 -4.29
N TRP A 5 0.12 16.27 -4.54
CA TRP A 5 1.17 16.13 -3.53
C TRP A 5 1.48 17.43 -2.79
N ASP A 6 1.31 18.58 -3.47
CA ASP A 6 1.56 19.90 -2.90
C ASP A 6 0.48 20.32 -1.90
N LYS A 7 -0.70 19.70 -1.98
CA LYS A 7 -1.87 19.95 -1.12
C LYS A 7 -1.97 19.01 0.06
N LEU A 8 -1.13 17.97 0.13
CA LEU A 8 -1.17 17.01 1.23
C LEU A 8 -0.65 17.63 2.53
N PRO A 9 -1.26 17.29 3.69
CA PRO A 9 -0.75 17.69 4.99
C PRO A 9 0.67 17.15 5.22
N ARG A 10 1.49 17.92 5.89
CA ARG A 10 2.86 17.53 6.25
C ARG A 10 2.95 17.24 7.76
N PRO A 11 3.65 16.19 8.17
CA PRO A 11 4.22 15.12 7.33
C PRO A 11 3.14 14.24 6.69
N ILE A 12 3.45 13.66 5.52
CA ILE A 12 2.53 12.78 4.79
C ILE A 12 2.49 11.40 5.46
N PHE A 13 1.33 10.97 5.93
CA PHE A 13 1.13 9.58 6.38
C PHE A 13 0.31 8.81 5.35
N ALA A 14 0.88 7.73 4.84
CA ALA A 14 0.39 7.01 3.70
C ALA A 14 0.16 5.53 3.99
N LEU A 15 -0.86 4.92 3.36
CA LEU A 15 -1.08 3.48 3.39
C LEU A 15 -0.27 2.80 2.27
N ALA A 16 0.55 1.82 2.63
CA ALA A 16 1.36 1.07 1.66
C ALA A 16 0.52 0.14 0.78
N PRO A 17 0.86 0.00 -0.51
CA PRO A 17 0.33 -1.04 -1.37
C PRO A 17 0.77 -2.43 -0.89
N MET A 18 -0.19 -3.34 -0.71
CA MET A 18 0.06 -4.71 -0.23
C MET A 18 -0.83 -5.70 -0.97
N ALA A 19 -0.22 -6.65 -1.69
CA ALA A 19 -0.93 -7.66 -2.48
C ALA A 19 -1.92 -8.48 -1.63
N ASN A 20 -3.12 -8.66 -2.15
CA ASN A 20 -4.25 -9.32 -1.48
C ASN A 20 -4.57 -8.73 -0.08
N VAL A 21 -4.31 -7.45 0.16
CA VAL A 21 -4.61 -6.75 1.41
C VAL A 21 -5.26 -5.41 1.12
N THR A 22 -4.62 -4.56 0.32
CA THR A 22 -5.13 -3.21 0.01
C THR A 22 -6.02 -3.20 -1.22
N ASP A 23 -6.93 -4.18 -1.29
CA ASP A 23 -7.99 -4.23 -2.29
C ASP A 23 -9.04 -3.12 -2.09
N ALA A 24 -9.98 -3.00 -3.02
CA ALA A 24 -10.98 -1.95 -2.99
C ALA A 24 -11.85 -1.97 -1.72
N ALA A 25 -12.20 -3.17 -1.21
CA ALA A 25 -13.00 -3.29 0.02
C ALA A 25 -12.22 -2.78 1.23
N PHE A 26 -10.97 -3.23 1.39
CA PHE A 26 -10.11 -2.80 2.49
C PHE A 26 -9.87 -1.28 2.45
N ARG A 27 -9.51 -0.71 1.29
CA ARG A 27 -9.26 0.73 1.18
C ARG A 27 -10.50 1.57 1.52
N ARG A 28 -11.71 1.14 1.12
CA ARG A 28 -12.96 1.84 1.51
C ARG A 28 -13.22 1.79 3.01
N ILE A 29 -12.94 0.66 3.66
CA ILE A 29 -13.00 0.56 5.12
C ILE A 29 -12.01 1.54 5.77
N ILE A 30 -10.77 1.59 5.30
CA ILE A 30 -9.77 2.52 5.84
C ILE A 30 -10.18 3.98 5.56
N ALA A 31 -10.68 4.28 4.37
CA ALA A 31 -11.18 5.63 4.05
C ALA A 31 -12.32 6.09 4.98
N LYS A 32 -13.17 5.15 5.42
CA LYS A 32 -14.30 5.44 6.33
C LYS A 32 -13.88 5.61 7.80
N TYR A 33 -12.93 4.79 8.28
CA TYR A 33 -12.64 4.69 9.71
C TYR A 33 -11.34 5.37 10.15
N GLY A 34 -10.40 5.56 9.25
CA GLY A 34 -9.13 6.21 9.54
C GLY A 34 -8.38 6.49 8.24
N LYS A 35 -8.81 7.53 7.50
CA LYS A 35 -8.29 7.85 6.18
C LYS A 35 -6.86 8.40 6.26
N PRO A 36 -5.87 7.78 5.58
CA PRO A 36 -4.55 8.37 5.42
C PRO A 36 -4.58 9.57 4.47
N ALA A 37 -3.49 10.35 4.46
CA ALA A 37 -3.34 11.46 3.52
C ALA A 37 -3.37 11.01 2.05
N ILE A 38 -2.90 9.79 1.78
CA ILE A 38 -2.87 9.18 0.45
C ILE A 38 -2.82 7.64 0.59
N MET A 39 -3.42 6.93 -0.36
CA MET A 39 -3.35 5.48 -0.42
C MET A 39 -3.15 4.97 -1.85
N TRP A 40 -2.65 3.74 -1.97
CA TRP A 40 -2.38 3.06 -3.23
C TRP A 40 -3.31 1.87 -3.43
N THR A 41 -3.58 1.55 -4.70
CA THR A 41 -4.15 0.25 -5.06
C THR A 41 -3.15 -0.87 -4.73
N GLU A 42 -3.57 -2.11 -4.86
CA GLU A 42 -2.62 -3.21 -5.03
C GLU A 42 -1.78 -2.96 -6.30
N PHE A 43 -0.58 -3.58 -6.38
CA PHE A 43 0.24 -3.42 -7.58
C PHE A 43 -0.20 -4.37 -8.69
N VAL A 44 -0.37 -3.84 -9.89
CA VAL A 44 -0.94 -4.54 -11.05
C VAL A 44 0.08 -4.65 -12.17
N ALA A 45 0.12 -5.83 -12.83
CA ALA A 45 1.01 -6.08 -13.95
C ALA A 45 0.59 -5.28 -15.20
N ALA A 46 1.48 -4.41 -15.70
CA ALA A 46 1.24 -3.64 -16.92
C ALA A 46 1.00 -4.55 -18.14
N ASP A 47 1.79 -5.62 -18.26
CA ASP A 47 1.63 -6.62 -19.32
C ASP A 47 0.27 -7.30 -19.27
N GLY A 48 -0.20 -7.64 -18.07
CA GLY A 48 -1.52 -8.25 -17.87
C GLY A 48 -2.66 -7.30 -18.22
N LEU A 49 -2.57 -6.01 -17.85
CA LEU A 49 -3.57 -5.00 -18.21
C LEU A 49 -3.65 -4.76 -19.71
N MET A 50 -2.53 -4.93 -20.42
CA MET A 50 -2.47 -4.76 -21.88
C MET A 50 -2.76 -6.04 -22.66
N ASN A 51 -3.13 -7.13 -21.97
CA ASN A 51 -3.67 -8.34 -22.55
C ASN A 51 -5.19 -8.38 -22.30
N ALA A 52 -6.00 -8.72 -23.32
CA ALA A 52 -7.46 -8.68 -23.20
C ALA A 52 -7.99 -9.55 -22.05
N ARG A 53 -7.57 -10.83 -21.96
CA ARG A 53 -7.99 -11.74 -20.89
C ARG A 53 -7.45 -11.33 -19.52
N GLY A 54 -6.21 -10.84 -19.48
CA GLY A 54 -5.60 -10.35 -18.23
C GLY A 54 -6.32 -9.11 -17.70
N ARG A 55 -6.73 -8.21 -18.58
CA ARG A 55 -7.46 -6.98 -18.23
C ARG A 55 -8.80 -7.28 -17.55
N GLU A 56 -9.58 -8.24 -18.03
CA GLU A 56 -10.87 -8.61 -17.44
C GLU A 56 -10.76 -8.94 -15.94
N VAL A 57 -9.65 -9.54 -15.53
CA VAL A 57 -9.39 -9.88 -14.13
C VAL A 57 -8.73 -8.71 -13.39
N LEU A 58 -7.63 -8.18 -13.93
CA LEU A 58 -6.76 -7.23 -13.23
C LEU A 58 -7.37 -5.82 -13.09
N ILE A 59 -8.35 -5.46 -13.90
CA ILE A 59 -9.08 -4.19 -13.78
C ILE A 59 -9.80 -4.09 -12.43
N ASN A 60 -10.14 -5.21 -11.81
CA ASN A 60 -10.77 -5.24 -10.49
C ASN A 60 -9.83 -4.78 -9.38
N ASP A 61 -8.51 -4.94 -9.54
CA ASP A 61 -7.51 -4.44 -8.59
C ASP A 61 -7.36 -2.91 -8.66
N LEU A 62 -7.83 -2.30 -9.75
CA LEU A 62 -7.88 -0.86 -9.97
C LEU A 62 -9.24 -0.22 -9.58
N LYS A 63 -10.21 -0.98 -9.05
CA LYS A 63 -11.46 -0.41 -8.54
C LYS A 63 -11.17 0.53 -7.36
N TYR A 64 -11.77 1.72 -7.38
CA TYR A 64 -11.71 2.68 -6.27
C TYR A 64 -13.02 3.45 -6.13
N SER A 65 -13.16 4.24 -5.07
CA SER A 65 -14.28 5.15 -4.83
C SER A 65 -13.78 6.57 -4.54
N GLU A 66 -14.63 7.56 -4.71
CA GLU A 66 -14.29 8.97 -4.44
C GLU A 66 -13.87 9.21 -2.98
N SER A 67 -14.37 8.40 -2.03
CA SER A 67 -13.96 8.49 -0.62
C SER A 67 -12.49 8.17 -0.37
N GLU A 68 -11.84 7.44 -1.30
CA GLU A 68 -10.44 7.03 -1.20
C GLU A 68 -9.45 8.11 -1.66
N ARG A 69 -9.92 9.14 -2.40
CA ARG A 69 -9.03 10.18 -2.96
C ARG A 69 -8.28 10.99 -1.91
N PRO A 70 -7.01 11.33 -2.13
CA PRO A 70 -6.21 10.98 -3.31
C PRO A 70 -5.83 9.51 -3.33
N VAL A 71 -6.04 8.85 -4.48
CA VAL A 71 -5.73 7.44 -4.69
C VAL A 71 -4.80 7.27 -5.88
N VAL A 72 -3.73 6.49 -5.69
CA VAL A 72 -2.67 6.23 -6.67
C VAL A 72 -2.75 4.79 -7.15
N ALA A 73 -2.77 4.57 -8.46
CA ALA A 73 -2.62 3.22 -9.02
C ALA A 73 -1.14 2.81 -8.99
N GLN A 74 -0.84 1.60 -8.49
CA GLN A 74 0.52 1.08 -8.56
C GLN A 74 0.64 0.01 -9.63
N LEU A 75 1.58 0.22 -10.59
CA LEU A 75 1.89 -0.71 -11.67
C LEU A 75 3.28 -1.33 -11.49
N PHE A 76 3.48 -2.52 -12.08
CA PHE A 76 4.80 -3.09 -12.30
C PHE A 76 4.90 -3.68 -13.71
N GLY A 77 6.09 -3.72 -14.26
CA GLY A 77 6.38 -4.26 -15.59
C GLY A 77 7.72 -3.76 -16.09
N ALA A 78 8.33 -4.47 -17.04
CA ALA A 78 9.61 -4.13 -17.66
C ALA A 78 9.48 -3.89 -19.18
N ASN A 79 8.28 -4.06 -19.73
CA ASN A 79 8.01 -3.79 -21.15
C ASN A 79 7.54 -2.33 -21.31
N LEU A 80 8.27 -1.58 -22.11
CA LEU A 80 8.04 -0.14 -22.30
C LEU A 80 6.66 0.17 -22.92
N GLU A 81 6.29 -0.57 -23.97
CA GLU A 81 5.00 -0.39 -24.66
C GLU A 81 3.82 -0.71 -23.74
N LYS A 82 3.93 -1.83 -22.98
CA LYS A 82 2.88 -2.23 -22.04
C LYS A 82 2.77 -1.26 -20.86
N MET A 83 3.89 -0.73 -20.36
CA MET A 83 3.88 0.31 -19.32
C MET A 83 3.24 1.60 -19.82
N GLU A 84 3.54 2.03 -21.05
CA GLU A 84 2.94 3.21 -21.67
C GLU A 84 1.42 3.05 -21.81
N GLY A 85 0.96 1.90 -22.35
CA GLY A 85 -0.47 1.60 -22.48
C GLY A 85 -1.19 1.50 -21.13
N ALA A 86 -0.59 0.83 -20.14
CA ALA A 86 -1.17 0.71 -18.80
C ALA A 86 -1.22 2.05 -18.06
N ALA A 87 -0.20 2.90 -18.21
CA ALA A 87 -0.18 4.24 -17.64
C ALA A 87 -1.26 5.15 -18.27
N ARG A 88 -1.47 5.03 -19.58
CA ARG A 88 -2.59 5.69 -20.27
C ARG A 88 -3.93 5.25 -19.70
N LEU A 89 -4.15 3.95 -19.55
CA LEU A 89 -5.40 3.40 -18.96
C LEU A 89 -5.62 3.93 -17.54
N VAL A 90 -4.59 3.96 -16.69
CA VAL A 90 -4.67 4.51 -15.32
C VAL A 90 -5.11 5.98 -15.34
N ALA A 91 -4.57 6.78 -16.23
CA ALA A 91 -4.95 8.18 -16.38
C ALA A 91 -6.40 8.32 -16.87
N GLU A 92 -6.82 7.52 -17.86
CA GLU A 92 -8.20 7.47 -18.37
C GLU A 92 -9.21 7.03 -17.29
N LEU A 93 -8.84 6.11 -16.40
CA LEU A 93 -9.65 5.69 -15.24
C LEU A 93 -9.79 6.77 -14.16
N GLY A 94 -9.08 7.87 -14.27
CA GLY A 94 -9.25 9.03 -13.39
C GLY A 94 -8.49 8.97 -12.06
N PHE A 95 -7.45 8.17 -11.93
CA PHE A 95 -6.59 8.18 -10.75
C PHE A 95 -5.91 9.54 -10.54
N ASP A 96 -5.60 9.85 -9.26
CA ASP A 96 -4.91 11.09 -8.90
C ASP A 96 -3.41 11.03 -9.18
N GLY A 97 -2.83 9.83 -9.24
CA GLY A 97 -1.43 9.58 -9.55
C GLY A 97 -1.15 8.16 -10.01
N LEU A 98 0.06 7.95 -10.51
CA LEU A 98 0.60 6.64 -10.89
C LEU A 98 1.87 6.38 -10.11
N ASP A 99 2.02 5.17 -9.58
CA ASP A 99 3.23 4.71 -8.90
C ASP A 99 3.82 3.48 -9.62
N ILE A 100 5.14 3.41 -9.67
CA ILE A 100 5.83 2.28 -10.27
C ILE A 100 6.50 1.46 -9.16
N ASN A 101 6.16 0.17 -9.08
CA ASN A 101 6.76 -0.75 -8.13
C ASN A 101 8.15 -1.19 -8.60
N MET A 102 9.18 -0.70 -7.93
CA MET A 102 10.59 -1.07 -8.12
C MET A 102 11.18 -1.69 -6.84
N GLY A 103 10.33 -2.32 -6.00
CA GLY A 103 10.77 -2.85 -4.71
C GLY A 103 10.21 -4.22 -4.33
N CYS A 104 9.26 -4.78 -5.09
CA CYS A 104 8.70 -6.10 -4.81
C CYS A 104 9.76 -7.20 -5.00
N PRO A 105 10.00 -8.05 -3.97
CA PRO A 105 11.01 -9.11 -4.04
C PRO A 105 10.44 -10.45 -4.54
N ASP A 106 9.21 -10.47 -5.06
CA ASP A 106 8.56 -11.68 -5.55
C ASP A 106 9.31 -12.23 -6.77
N LYS A 107 9.69 -13.52 -6.71
CA LYS A 107 10.48 -14.17 -7.74
C LYS A 107 9.80 -14.19 -9.12
N THR A 108 8.48 -14.26 -9.16
CA THR A 108 7.70 -14.26 -10.41
C THR A 108 7.79 -12.89 -11.09
N ILE A 109 7.74 -11.81 -10.30
CA ILE A 109 7.90 -10.43 -10.77
C ILE A 109 9.36 -10.19 -11.21
N GLU A 110 10.32 -10.64 -10.42
CA GLU A 110 11.75 -10.47 -10.75
C GLU A 110 12.19 -11.22 -12.03
N LYS A 111 11.59 -12.38 -12.32
CA LYS A 111 11.80 -13.10 -13.59
C LYS A 111 11.38 -12.28 -14.81
N GLN A 112 10.46 -11.34 -14.64
CA GLN A 112 10.01 -10.41 -15.67
C GLN A 112 10.86 -9.10 -15.69
N LEU A 113 12.01 -9.08 -15.00
CA LEU A 113 12.90 -7.91 -14.83
C LEU A 113 12.20 -6.72 -14.15
N ALA A 114 11.06 -6.93 -13.48
CA ALA A 114 10.25 -5.93 -12.79
C ALA A 114 10.46 -5.97 -11.26
N GLY A 115 9.78 -5.07 -10.54
CA GLY A 115 9.90 -4.97 -9.11
C GLY A 115 11.34 -4.64 -8.67
N ALA A 116 11.85 -5.31 -7.65
CA ALA A 116 13.19 -5.06 -7.14
C ALA A 116 14.31 -5.40 -8.15
N ALA A 117 14.05 -6.22 -9.18
CA ALA A 117 15.03 -6.52 -10.21
C ALA A 117 15.46 -5.28 -11.02
N MET A 118 14.62 -4.23 -11.08
CA MET A 118 14.95 -2.98 -11.75
C MET A 118 16.15 -2.24 -11.13
N ILE A 119 16.41 -2.45 -9.84
CA ILE A 119 17.59 -1.86 -9.17
C ILE A 119 18.91 -2.26 -9.86
N LYS A 120 18.95 -3.45 -10.46
CA LYS A 120 20.12 -3.94 -11.20
C LYS A 120 20.26 -3.33 -12.59
N ASN A 121 19.26 -2.63 -13.07
CA ASN A 121 19.26 -2.00 -14.39
C ASN A 121 18.64 -0.61 -14.33
N PRO A 122 19.38 0.40 -13.81
CA PRO A 122 18.88 1.77 -13.69
C PRO A 122 18.44 2.40 -15.01
N GLN A 123 19.08 2.00 -16.12
CA GLN A 123 18.71 2.49 -17.43
C GLN A 123 17.29 2.03 -17.82
N LEU A 124 16.96 0.75 -17.64
CA LEU A 124 15.62 0.24 -17.86
C LEU A 124 14.60 0.93 -16.93
N ALA A 125 14.94 1.17 -15.66
CA ALA A 125 14.06 1.87 -14.73
C ALA A 125 13.71 3.28 -15.24
N LYS A 126 14.69 4.06 -15.72
CA LYS A 126 14.45 5.37 -16.34
C LYS A 126 13.56 5.28 -17.58
N GLU A 127 13.81 4.30 -18.43
CA GLU A 127 13.00 4.09 -19.66
C GLU A 127 11.55 3.75 -19.32
N ILE A 128 11.30 2.93 -18.30
CA ILE A 128 9.97 2.60 -17.79
C ILE A 128 9.27 3.84 -17.22
N ILE A 129 9.95 4.66 -16.44
CA ILE A 129 9.40 5.93 -15.93
C ILE A 129 9.01 6.85 -17.11
N ARG A 130 9.88 6.99 -18.09
CA ARG A 130 9.63 7.80 -19.28
C ARG A 130 8.46 7.25 -20.12
N ALA A 131 8.34 5.92 -20.26
CA ALA A 131 7.21 5.27 -20.92
C ALA A 131 5.89 5.57 -20.18
N ALA A 132 5.87 5.45 -18.85
CA ALA A 132 4.72 5.80 -18.04
C ALA A 132 4.33 7.28 -18.21
N LYS A 133 5.29 8.20 -18.21
CA LYS A 133 5.05 9.63 -18.48
C LYS A 133 4.43 9.88 -19.87
N ARG A 134 4.89 9.16 -20.89
CA ARG A 134 4.29 9.25 -22.24
C ARG A 134 2.85 8.76 -22.23
N GLY A 135 2.58 7.60 -21.61
CA GLY A 135 1.23 7.04 -21.52
C GLY A 135 0.24 8.00 -20.86
N VAL A 136 0.62 8.61 -19.74
CA VAL A 136 -0.21 9.61 -19.04
C VAL A 136 -0.53 10.80 -19.97
N ARG A 137 0.48 11.33 -20.70
CA ARG A 137 0.26 12.43 -21.65
C ARG A 137 -0.67 12.05 -22.81
N LEU A 138 -0.57 10.80 -23.31
CA LEU A 138 -1.45 10.29 -24.37
C LEU A 138 -2.93 10.21 -23.93
N ALA A 139 -3.21 10.12 -22.65
CA ALA A 139 -4.56 10.23 -22.11
C ALA A 139 -5.09 11.67 -22.02
N GLY A 140 -4.30 12.67 -22.44
CA GLY A 140 -4.66 14.09 -22.31
C GLY A 140 -4.72 14.56 -20.85
N ARG A 141 -4.03 13.87 -19.93
CA ARG A 141 -4.00 14.18 -18.49
C ARG A 141 -2.55 14.34 -18.02
N GLU A 142 -2.40 15.13 -16.96
CA GLU A 142 -1.13 15.27 -16.25
C GLU A 142 -1.33 14.81 -14.81
N ILE A 143 -1.10 13.52 -14.55
CA ILE A 143 -1.06 12.98 -13.21
C ILE A 143 0.39 12.73 -12.78
N PRO A 144 0.76 13.02 -11.50
CA PRO A 144 2.11 12.83 -11.02
C PRO A 144 2.50 11.36 -10.96
N ILE A 145 3.79 11.08 -11.25
CA ILE A 145 4.36 9.75 -11.16
C ILE A 145 5.27 9.67 -9.95
N SER A 146 5.13 8.59 -9.17
CA SER A 146 6.00 8.22 -8.06
C SER A 146 6.61 6.84 -8.27
N VAL A 147 7.58 6.50 -7.44
CA VAL A 147 8.24 5.19 -7.43
C VAL A 147 8.30 4.67 -6.00
N LYS A 148 8.00 3.38 -5.81
CA LYS A 148 8.27 2.68 -4.55
C LYS A 148 9.39 1.67 -4.73
N THR A 149 10.50 1.86 -3.99
CA THR A 149 11.71 1.06 -4.14
C THR A 149 12.30 0.60 -2.80
N ARG A 150 13.51 0.04 -2.84
CA ARG A 150 14.34 -0.40 -1.72
C ARG A 150 15.71 0.26 -1.76
N LEU A 151 16.52 0.04 -0.71
CA LEU A 151 17.89 0.57 -0.60
C LEU A 151 18.86 0.00 -1.64
N GLY A 152 18.54 -1.17 -2.18
CA GLY A 152 19.39 -1.89 -3.13
C GLY A 152 18.88 -3.31 -3.34
N TYR A 153 19.56 -4.08 -4.21
CA TYR A 153 19.18 -5.44 -4.52
C TYR A 153 19.79 -6.46 -3.54
N ASN A 154 21.10 -6.70 -3.61
CA ASN A 154 21.81 -7.63 -2.71
C ASN A 154 22.50 -6.91 -1.55
N LYS A 155 22.93 -5.69 -1.75
CA LYS A 155 23.59 -4.80 -0.80
C LYS A 155 22.92 -3.43 -0.84
N ASP A 156 23.32 -2.54 0.05
CA ASP A 156 22.91 -1.16 -0.02
C ASP A 156 23.56 -0.48 -1.23
N GLU A 157 22.73 0.09 -2.08
CA GLU A 157 23.11 0.75 -3.35
C GLU A 157 22.47 2.15 -3.42
N LEU A 158 22.03 2.70 -2.27
CA LEU A 158 21.29 3.97 -2.22
C LEU A 158 22.05 5.11 -2.91
N GLU A 159 23.35 5.21 -2.69
CA GLU A 159 24.22 6.29 -3.25
C GLU A 159 24.25 6.32 -4.78
N THR A 160 24.06 5.17 -5.42
CA THR A 160 24.09 5.06 -6.88
C THR A 160 22.71 4.89 -7.48
N TRP A 161 21.80 4.24 -6.75
CA TRP A 161 20.45 3.95 -7.25
C TRP A 161 19.49 5.16 -7.15
N LEU A 162 19.49 5.85 -6.00
CA LEU A 162 18.56 6.96 -5.79
C LEU A 162 18.77 8.13 -6.76
N PRO A 163 20.00 8.57 -7.06
CA PRO A 163 20.25 9.61 -8.05
C PRO A 163 19.67 9.30 -9.43
N GLU A 164 19.71 8.02 -9.88
CA GLU A 164 19.15 7.60 -11.16
C GLU A 164 17.63 7.76 -11.24
N LEU A 165 16.93 7.69 -10.10
CA LEU A 165 15.52 7.98 -10.01
C LEU A 165 15.22 9.48 -9.91
N LEU A 166 16.03 10.24 -9.16
CA LEU A 166 15.79 11.66 -8.90
C LEU A 166 15.93 12.53 -10.15
N VAL A 167 16.75 12.12 -11.13
CA VAL A 167 16.89 12.83 -12.42
C VAL A 167 15.65 12.69 -13.31
N GLU A 168 14.73 11.79 -12.99
CA GLU A 168 13.50 11.58 -13.76
C GLU A 168 12.34 12.48 -13.32
N ASP A 169 12.57 13.49 -12.47
CA ASP A 169 11.54 14.44 -12.02
C ASP A 169 10.25 13.74 -11.55
N LEU A 170 10.39 12.86 -10.57
CA LEU A 170 9.31 12.14 -9.92
C LEU A 170 8.64 13.01 -8.86
N ALA A 171 7.33 12.85 -8.65
CA ALA A 171 6.62 13.51 -7.57
C ALA A 171 7.08 13.04 -6.19
N ALA A 172 7.30 11.72 -6.05
CA ALA A 172 7.79 11.13 -4.82
C ALA A 172 8.58 9.83 -5.08
N VAL A 173 9.52 9.52 -4.19
CA VAL A 173 10.15 8.21 -4.07
C VAL A 173 9.89 7.67 -2.67
N THR A 174 9.24 6.52 -2.56
CA THR A 174 9.07 5.80 -1.29
C THR A 174 10.15 4.75 -1.15
N ILE A 175 10.93 4.81 -0.09
CA ILE A 175 12.07 3.92 0.16
C ILE A 175 11.72 2.95 1.28
N HIS A 176 11.60 1.66 0.95
CA HIS A 176 11.61 0.62 1.97
C HIS A 176 13.05 0.47 2.48
N ALA A 177 13.27 0.81 3.75
CA ALA A 177 14.60 0.93 4.38
C ALA A 177 15.31 -0.42 4.59
N ARG A 178 15.31 -1.26 3.56
CA ARG A 178 15.96 -2.58 3.45
C ARG A 178 16.33 -2.86 2.01
N THR A 179 17.31 -3.74 1.82
CA THR A 179 17.59 -4.30 0.48
C THR A 179 16.56 -5.37 0.10
N ARG A 180 16.56 -5.75 -1.16
CA ARG A 180 15.74 -6.89 -1.64
C ARG A 180 16.13 -8.20 -0.95
N LYS A 181 17.43 -8.47 -0.79
CA LYS A 181 17.96 -9.69 -0.17
C LYS A 181 17.51 -9.84 1.29
N GLU A 182 17.46 -8.74 2.01
CA GLU A 182 17.06 -8.71 3.42
C GLU A 182 15.55 -8.97 3.62
N MET A 183 14.73 -8.69 2.63
CA MET A 183 13.27 -8.87 2.71
C MET A 183 12.65 -8.06 3.87
N SER A 184 12.25 -8.77 4.95
CA SER A 184 11.78 -8.23 6.24
C SER A 184 12.49 -8.91 7.42
N LYS A 185 13.67 -9.51 7.19
CA LYS A 185 14.36 -10.36 8.17
C LYS A 185 15.29 -9.58 9.11
N VAL A 186 15.59 -8.35 8.80
CA VAL A 186 16.44 -7.46 9.60
C VAL A 186 15.66 -6.19 9.94
N PRO A 187 16.05 -5.37 10.92
CA PRO A 187 15.44 -4.07 11.18
C PRO A 187 15.53 -3.12 9.99
N ALA A 188 14.54 -2.25 9.82
CA ALA A 188 14.59 -1.19 8.81
C ALA A 188 15.63 -0.13 9.19
N ARG A 189 16.49 0.24 8.24
CA ARG A 189 17.59 1.20 8.43
C ARG A 189 17.12 2.62 8.12
N TRP A 190 16.52 3.25 9.11
CA TRP A 190 15.99 4.61 8.94
C TRP A 190 17.07 5.68 8.77
N GLU A 191 18.31 5.42 9.18
CA GLU A 191 19.49 6.25 8.85
C GLU A 191 19.70 6.36 7.33
N GLN A 192 19.34 5.32 6.56
CA GLN A 192 19.39 5.36 5.11
C GLN A 192 18.25 6.20 4.50
N VAL A 193 17.11 6.33 5.19
CA VAL A 193 16.07 7.28 4.77
C VAL A 193 16.55 8.72 4.98
N LYS A 194 17.25 9.00 6.08
CA LYS A 194 17.91 10.29 6.30
C LYS A 194 18.93 10.58 5.19
N ARG A 195 19.78 9.59 4.86
CA ARG A 195 20.76 9.73 3.78
C ARG A 195 20.09 10.00 2.43
N ALA A 196 18.96 9.38 2.14
CA ALA A 196 18.17 9.65 0.95
C ALA A 196 17.69 11.10 0.85
N VAL A 197 17.29 11.69 1.98
CA VAL A 197 16.92 13.11 2.04
C VAL A 197 18.13 14.00 1.75
N GLU A 198 19.30 13.66 2.29
CA GLU A 198 20.55 14.37 2.03
C GLU A 198 20.92 14.33 0.53
N ILE A 199 20.90 13.15 -0.10
CA ILE A 199 21.15 12.96 -1.54
C ILE A 199 20.17 13.81 -2.37
N ARG A 200 18.86 13.77 -2.04
CA ARG A 200 17.87 14.61 -2.70
C ARG A 200 18.22 16.11 -2.62
N ASN A 201 18.66 16.57 -1.44
CA ASN A 201 19.01 17.96 -1.21
C ASN A 201 20.30 18.36 -1.94
N GLU A 202 21.33 17.51 -1.91
CA GLU A 202 22.60 17.69 -2.66
C GLU A 202 22.33 17.85 -4.16
N LEU A 203 21.41 17.05 -4.71
CA LEU A 203 21.00 17.13 -6.13
C LEU A 203 19.97 18.24 -6.41
N LYS A 204 19.56 18.99 -5.38
CA LYS A 204 18.51 20.03 -5.48
C LYS A 204 17.22 19.53 -6.14
N SER A 205 16.91 18.23 -5.99
CA SER A 205 15.68 17.66 -6.52
C SER A 205 14.46 18.07 -5.68
N LYS A 206 13.33 18.27 -6.34
CA LYS A 206 12.04 18.58 -5.69
C LYS A 206 11.24 17.31 -5.33
N THR A 207 11.74 16.14 -5.67
CA THR A 207 11.10 14.85 -5.39
C THR A 207 10.93 14.65 -3.90
N LEU A 208 9.72 14.27 -3.47
CA LEU A 208 9.45 13.97 -2.07
C LEU A 208 10.04 12.61 -1.70
N ILE A 209 10.62 12.52 -0.50
CA ILE A 209 11.14 11.27 0.04
C ILE A 209 10.21 10.77 1.14
N LEU A 210 9.61 9.58 0.94
CA LEU A 210 8.84 8.89 1.96
C LEU A 210 9.60 7.68 2.48
N GLY A 211 9.68 7.54 3.81
CA GLY A 211 10.27 6.37 4.45
C GLY A 211 9.24 5.25 4.64
N ASN A 212 9.68 4.00 4.58
CA ASN A 212 8.84 2.82 4.81
C ASN A 212 9.66 1.71 5.51
N GLY A 213 9.06 1.00 6.43
CA GLY A 213 9.63 -0.16 7.14
C GLY A 213 9.51 -0.05 8.65
N ASP A 214 8.97 -1.07 9.29
CA ASP A 214 8.84 -1.27 10.75
C ASP A 214 8.20 -0.12 11.54
N VAL A 215 7.34 0.64 10.92
CA VAL A 215 6.56 1.68 11.61
C VAL A 215 5.35 1.06 12.24
N VAL A 216 5.15 1.29 13.55
CA VAL A 216 4.13 0.61 14.34
C VAL A 216 2.85 1.44 14.53
N ASP A 217 2.97 2.77 14.55
CA ASP A 217 1.83 3.69 14.68
C ASP A 217 2.18 5.11 14.16
N LEU A 218 1.26 6.06 14.32
CA LEU A 218 1.49 7.45 13.91
C LEU A 218 2.48 8.19 14.82
N ALA A 219 2.62 7.82 16.09
CA ALA A 219 3.59 8.44 16.98
C ALA A 219 5.02 8.05 16.55
N ASP A 220 5.24 6.76 16.26
CA ASP A 220 6.50 6.27 15.70
C ASP A 220 6.76 6.89 14.31
N ALA A 221 5.73 7.02 13.47
CA ALA A 221 5.87 7.69 12.17
C ALA A 221 6.32 9.16 12.31
N ARG A 222 5.74 9.93 13.25
CA ARG A 222 6.17 11.32 13.53
C ARG A 222 7.61 11.38 14.04
N LYS A 223 7.99 10.44 14.92
CA LYS A 223 9.38 10.32 15.40
C LYS A 223 10.35 10.07 14.25
N LYS A 224 10.01 9.14 13.33
CA LYS A 224 10.84 8.84 12.14
C LYS A 224 11.00 10.06 11.23
N VAL A 225 9.96 10.85 11.02
CA VAL A 225 10.06 12.10 10.27
C VAL A 225 10.99 13.08 10.96
N ALA A 226 10.88 13.27 12.28
CA ALA A 226 11.72 14.17 13.04
C ALA A 226 13.22 13.76 13.00
N GLU A 227 13.50 12.46 13.03
CA GLU A 227 14.86 11.91 13.01
C GLU A 227 15.53 11.98 11.62
N THR A 228 14.73 11.88 10.55
CA THR A 228 15.26 11.73 9.17
C THR A 228 15.08 12.96 8.30
N GLY A 229 14.14 13.84 8.63
CA GLY A 229 13.74 14.96 7.79
C GLY A 229 12.99 14.55 6.51
N CYS A 230 12.49 13.30 6.40
CA CYS A 230 11.72 12.86 5.24
C CYS A 230 10.35 13.57 5.19
N ASP A 231 9.78 13.67 3.99
CA ASP A 231 8.52 14.37 3.75
C ASP A 231 7.30 13.62 4.26
N GLY A 232 7.46 12.33 4.57
CA GLY A 232 6.40 11.50 5.11
C GLY A 232 6.80 10.05 5.32
N VAL A 233 5.84 9.27 5.83
CA VAL A 233 6.02 7.87 6.18
C VAL A 233 4.90 7.03 5.59
N MET A 234 5.26 5.95 4.92
CA MET A 234 4.32 4.97 4.40
C MET A 234 4.21 3.79 5.39
N LEU A 235 3.03 3.59 5.97
CA LEU A 235 2.74 2.52 6.91
C LEU A 235 2.17 1.30 6.18
N GLY A 236 2.66 0.12 6.51
CA GLY A 236 2.20 -1.15 5.94
C GLY A 236 1.54 -2.02 7.01
N ARG A 237 2.27 -2.95 7.60
CA ARG A 237 1.77 -3.97 8.52
C ARG A 237 1.03 -3.42 9.76
N ALA A 238 1.31 -2.21 10.18
CA ALA A 238 0.63 -1.56 11.31
C ALA A 238 -0.89 -1.41 11.13
N ILE A 239 -1.39 -1.43 9.88
CA ILE A 239 -2.81 -1.32 9.58
C ILE A 239 -3.59 -2.61 9.88
N PHE A 240 -2.91 -3.78 9.97
CA PHE A 240 -3.58 -5.05 10.16
C PHE A 240 -4.33 -5.09 11.49
N GLY A 241 -5.64 -5.31 11.43
CA GLY A 241 -6.51 -5.34 12.61
C GLY A 241 -6.74 -3.98 13.30
N ASN A 242 -6.21 -2.90 12.73
CA ASN A 242 -6.40 -1.54 13.22
C ASN A 242 -6.90 -0.59 12.12
N PRO A 243 -8.17 -0.65 11.74
CA PRO A 243 -8.74 0.23 10.70
C PRO A 243 -8.75 1.71 11.09
N PHE A 244 -8.46 2.03 12.35
CA PHE A 244 -8.42 3.37 12.92
C PHE A 244 -7.01 3.97 12.96
N LEU A 245 -5.99 3.30 12.40
CA LEU A 245 -4.57 3.67 12.51
C LEU A 245 -4.31 5.15 12.16
N PHE A 246 -4.95 5.67 11.13
CA PHE A 246 -4.76 7.04 10.68
C PHE A 246 -5.78 8.03 11.29
N SER A 247 -6.66 7.59 12.20
CA SER A 247 -7.62 8.46 12.88
C SER A 247 -6.95 9.16 14.06
N GLU A 248 -6.91 10.49 14.03
CA GLU A 248 -6.43 11.29 15.15
C GLU A 248 -7.41 11.32 16.34
N LEU A 249 -8.65 10.86 16.13
CA LEU A 249 -9.71 10.84 17.13
C LEU A 249 -9.55 9.73 18.19
N LEU A 250 -8.65 8.78 17.94
CA LEU A 250 -8.36 7.72 18.90
C LEU A 250 -6.99 7.97 19.52
N PRO A 251 -6.91 8.25 20.85
CA PRO A 251 -5.62 8.43 21.51
C PRO A 251 -4.75 7.17 21.32
N ALA A 252 -3.45 7.37 21.09
CA ALA A 252 -2.45 6.32 20.92
C ALA A 252 -2.44 5.30 22.09
N ARG A 253 -3.03 5.66 23.23
CA ARG A 253 -3.18 4.81 24.43
C ARG A 253 -4.30 3.77 24.36
N LEU A 254 -5.16 3.78 23.32
CA LEU A 254 -6.16 2.72 23.12
C LEU A 254 -5.55 1.35 22.75
N ASN A 255 -4.22 1.27 22.64
CA ASN A 255 -3.52 -0.01 22.50
C ASN A 255 -3.47 -0.87 23.77
N LEU A 256 -3.93 -0.37 24.94
CA LEU A 256 -3.72 -1.06 26.21
C LEU A 256 -5.01 -1.56 26.89
N ASP A 257 -6.20 -1.17 26.48
CA ASP A 257 -7.46 -1.67 27.04
C ASP A 257 -8.27 -2.50 26.01
N TYR A 258 -7.69 -3.61 25.57
CA TYR A 258 -8.39 -4.61 24.77
C TYR A 258 -9.58 -5.27 25.51
N GLN A 259 -9.67 -5.13 26.81
CA GLN A 259 -10.78 -5.66 27.62
C GLN A 259 -11.99 -4.74 27.72
N GLY A 260 -11.89 -3.48 27.23
CA GLY A 260 -13.04 -2.59 27.11
C GLY A 260 -14.01 -3.09 26.04
N SER A 261 -15.14 -3.65 26.45
CA SER A 261 -16.21 -4.21 25.58
C SER A 261 -16.58 -3.33 24.37
N THR A 262 -16.33 -2.04 24.44
CA THR A 262 -16.66 -1.05 23.41
C THR A 262 -15.71 -1.10 22.19
N LEU A 263 -14.39 -1.21 22.37
CA LEU A 263 -13.43 -1.22 21.26
C LEU A 263 -13.46 -2.55 20.51
N LEU A 264 -13.56 -3.67 21.22
CA LEU A 264 -13.73 -4.99 20.64
C LEU A 264 -14.99 -5.03 19.77
N LYS A 265 -16.14 -4.58 20.28
CA LYS A 265 -17.40 -4.50 19.53
C LYS A 265 -17.25 -3.63 18.28
N LYS A 266 -16.55 -2.50 18.34
CA LYS A 266 -16.27 -1.65 17.18
C LYS A 266 -15.42 -2.38 16.14
N LYS A 267 -14.33 -3.06 16.55
CA LYS A 267 -13.47 -3.83 15.64
C LYS A 267 -14.23 -4.97 14.96
N LEU A 268 -15.03 -5.74 15.72
CA LEU A 268 -15.85 -6.82 15.15
C LEU A 268 -16.90 -6.27 14.18
N LYS A 269 -17.53 -5.13 14.48
CA LYS A 269 -18.44 -4.45 13.56
C LYS A 269 -17.74 -4.05 12.26
N VAL A 270 -16.54 -3.46 12.34
CA VAL A 270 -15.74 -3.10 11.15
C VAL A 270 -15.34 -4.34 10.36
N MET A 271 -14.95 -5.42 11.03
CA MET A 271 -14.64 -6.70 10.40
C MET A 271 -15.83 -7.25 9.60
N LEU A 272 -17.03 -7.23 10.18
CA LEU A 272 -18.26 -7.65 9.48
C LEU A 272 -18.56 -6.77 8.26
N GLU A 273 -18.44 -5.46 8.41
CA GLU A 273 -18.61 -4.52 7.30
C GLU A 273 -17.59 -4.74 6.19
N HIS A 274 -16.32 -4.97 6.56
CA HIS A 274 -15.26 -5.29 5.61
C HIS A 274 -15.56 -6.58 4.85
N THR A 275 -15.99 -7.63 5.57
CA THR A 275 -16.32 -8.92 4.96
C THR A 275 -17.46 -8.81 3.96
N LYS A 276 -18.55 -8.11 4.34
CA LYS A 276 -19.69 -7.87 3.46
C LYS A 276 -19.30 -7.07 2.22
N LEU A 277 -18.53 -5.99 2.42
CA LEU A 277 -18.05 -5.15 1.33
C LEU A 277 -17.10 -5.90 0.37
N PHE A 278 -16.27 -6.80 0.90
CA PHE A 278 -15.41 -7.66 0.08
C PHE A 278 -16.25 -8.59 -0.81
N GLU A 279 -17.25 -9.25 -0.25
CA GLU A 279 -18.15 -10.13 -0.99
C GLU A 279 -18.92 -9.36 -2.07
N GLU A 280 -19.47 -8.19 -1.73
CA GLU A 280 -20.21 -7.33 -2.67
C GLU A 280 -19.35 -6.82 -3.84
N LEU A 281 -18.10 -6.44 -3.59
CA LEU A 281 -17.25 -5.80 -4.60
C LEU A 281 -16.38 -6.78 -5.38
N LEU A 282 -15.97 -7.88 -4.75
CA LEU A 282 -14.90 -8.74 -5.21
C LEU A 282 -15.25 -10.23 -5.17
N GLY A 283 -16.39 -10.62 -4.62
CA GLY A 283 -16.78 -12.02 -4.44
C GLY A 283 -16.81 -12.84 -5.73
N ASP A 284 -17.17 -12.21 -6.85
CA ASP A 284 -17.20 -12.87 -8.17
C ASP A 284 -15.81 -13.03 -8.81
N VAL A 285 -14.79 -12.30 -8.31
CA VAL A 285 -13.47 -12.24 -8.95
C VAL A 285 -12.30 -12.63 -8.05
N LYS A 286 -12.49 -12.59 -6.72
CA LYS A 286 -11.48 -12.97 -5.73
C LYS A 286 -12.00 -14.06 -4.79
N ASN A 287 -11.13 -14.99 -4.44
CA ASN A 287 -11.47 -16.05 -3.49
C ASN A 287 -11.73 -15.46 -2.09
N PHE A 288 -12.85 -15.85 -1.46
CA PHE A 288 -13.22 -15.43 -0.12
C PHE A 288 -12.16 -15.74 0.96
N ALA A 289 -11.32 -16.76 0.73
CA ALA A 289 -10.21 -17.09 1.62
C ALA A 289 -9.21 -15.94 1.86
N ILE A 290 -9.22 -14.91 1.01
CA ILE A 290 -8.45 -13.69 1.23
C ILE A 290 -8.85 -13.02 2.55
N MET A 291 -10.13 -13.05 2.92
CA MET A 291 -10.61 -12.46 4.17
C MET A 291 -10.05 -13.15 5.43
N LYS A 292 -9.66 -14.42 5.35
CA LYS A 292 -9.17 -15.19 6.52
C LYS A 292 -7.92 -14.58 7.15
N LYS A 293 -7.03 -13.97 6.37
CA LYS A 293 -5.89 -13.23 6.93
C LYS A 293 -6.31 -11.97 7.69
N HIS A 294 -7.36 -11.30 7.24
CA HIS A 294 -7.91 -10.13 7.92
C HIS A 294 -8.56 -10.53 9.24
N TYR A 295 -9.28 -11.67 9.29
CA TYR A 295 -9.85 -12.19 10.54
C TYR A 295 -8.77 -12.45 11.58
N LYS A 296 -7.64 -13.06 11.18
CA LYS A 296 -6.49 -13.24 12.07
C LYS A 296 -5.96 -11.92 12.65
N ALA A 297 -6.03 -10.86 11.87
CA ALA A 297 -5.57 -9.54 12.28
C ALA A 297 -6.59 -8.79 13.16
N TYR A 298 -7.89 -8.87 12.86
CA TYR A 298 -8.95 -8.24 13.67
C TYR A 298 -9.15 -8.93 15.02
N VAL A 299 -9.05 -10.27 15.03
CA VAL A 299 -9.39 -11.12 16.18
C VAL A 299 -8.11 -11.56 16.89
N ASN A 300 -7.57 -10.70 17.73
CA ASN A 300 -6.39 -11.01 18.57
C ASN A 300 -6.39 -10.15 19.82
N GLY A 301 -5.67 -10.61 20.86
CA GLY A 301 -5.39 -9.85 22.07
C GLY A 301 -6.57 -9.73 23.06
N PHE A 302 -7.56 -10.64 23.01
CA PHE A 302 -8.68 -10.69 23.95
C PHE A 302 -9.09 -12.15 24.23
N ASP A 303 -9.82 -12.36 25.33
CA ASP A 303 -10.29 -13.67 25.74
C ASP A 303 -11.27 -14.26 24.73
N GLY A 304 -11.10 -15.55 24.36
CA GLY A 304 -11.89 -16.22 23.34
C GLY A 304 -11.45 -15.91 21.89
N ALA A 305 -10.37 -15.11 21.67
CA ALA A 305 -9.90 -14.79 20.33
C ALA A 305 -9.45 -16.02 19.53
N THR A 306 -8.91 -17.03 20.18
CA THR A 306 -8.44 -18.26 19.53
C THR A 306 -9.60 -19.07 18.99
N GLU A 307 -10.65 -19.27 19.79
CA GLU A 307 -11.87 -19.97 19.45
C GLU A 307 -12.64 -19.27 18.35
N LEU A 308 -12.80 -17.95 18.47
CA LEU A 308 -13.43 -17.13 17.44
C LEU A 308 -12.69 -17.22 16.09
N ARG A 309 -11.35 -17.13 16.13
CA ARG A 309 -10.55 -17.30 14.89
C ARG A 309 -10.75 -18.67 14.27
N ALA A 310 -10.72 -19.76 15.06
CA ALA A 310 -10.92 -21.10 14.55
C ALA A 310 -12.24 -21.21 13.78
N ARG A 311 -13.34 -20.71 14.36
CA ARG A 311 -14.66 -20.69 13.68
C ARG A 311 -14.69 -19.82 12.44
N LEU A 312 -14.06 -18.63 12.48
CA LEU A 312 -13.99 -17.75 11.31
C LEU A 312 -13.18 -18.36 10.15
N MET A 313 -12.17 -19.20 10.43
CA MET A 313 -11.43 -19.92 9.37
C MET A 313 -12.25 -20.97 8.64
N GLU A 314 -13.36 -21.44 9.20
CA GLU A 314 -14.27 -22.40 8.59
C GLU A 314 -15.30 -21.73 7.64
N THR A 315 -15.50 -20.40 7.75
CA THR A 315 -16.51 -19.68 6.98
C THR A 315 -16.11 -19.46 5.51
N ASN A 316 -17.12 -19.39 4.64
CA ASN A 316 -16.97 -19.24 3.19
C ASN A 316 -17.73 -18.05 2.59
N ASN A 317 -18.51 -17.33 3.39
CA ASN A 317 -19.27 -16.15 2.97
C ASN A 317 -19.55 -15.21 4.15
N ALA A 318 -20.02 -14.00 3.85
CA ALA A 318 -20.27 -12.95 4.85
C ALA A 318 -21.39 -13.31 5.83
N SER A 319 -22.40 -14.07 5.39
CA SER A 319 -23.50 -14.49 6.25
C SER A 319 -23.03 -15.45 7.34
N GLU A 320 -22.18 -16.43 6.99
CA GLU A 320 -21.59 -17.34 7.98
C GLU A 320 -20.73 -16.61 9.00
N VAL A 321 -19.92 -15.63 8.55
CA VAL A 321 -19.11 -14.78 9.43
C VAL A 321 -20.00 -14.01 10.42
N ALA A 322 -21.11 -13.45 9.95
CA ALA A 322 -22.05 -12.74 10.80
C ALA A 322 -22.66 -13.63 11.89
N VAL A 323 -23.04 -14.86 11.56
CA VAL A 323 -23.56 -15.85 12.52
C VAL A 323 -22.51 -16.20 13.58
N VAL A 324 -21.26 -16.43 13.18
CA VAL A 324 -20.17 -16.76 14.10
C VAL A 324 -19.91 -15.61 15.08
N VAL A 325 -19.85 -14.37 14.58
CA VAL A 325 -19.63 -13.18 15.43
C VAL A 325 -20.82 -12.92 16.36
N ASP A 326 -22.05 -13.08 15.90
CA ASP A 326 -23.24 -12.90 16.73
C ASP A 326 -23.25 -13.90 17.90
N ARG A 327 -22.98 -15.20 17.65
CA ARG A 327 -22.86 -16.21 18.70
C ARG A 327 -21.79 -15.87 19.72
N PHE A 328 -20.62 -15.44 19.26
CA PHE A 328 -19.52 -15.02 20.14
C PHE A 328 -19.93 -13.84 21.04
N THR A 329 -20.54 -12.81 20.45
CA THR A 329 -20.95 -11.62 21.23
C THR A 329 -22.07 -11.88 22.23
N LYS A 330 -22.84 -12.96 22.05
CA LYS A 330 -23.89 -13.43 22.97
C LYS A 330 -23.38 -14.45 24.01
N GLY A 331 -22.08 -14.77 24.04
CA GLY A 331 -21.49 -15.75 24.95
C GLY A 331 -21.81 -17.20 24.61
N ALA A 332 -22.26 -17.49 23.38
CA ALA A 332 -22.68 -18.83 22.95
C ALA A 332 -21.57 -19.64 22.22
N LEU A 333 -20.34 -19.14 22.24
CA LEU A 333 -19.16 -19.75 21.59
C LEU A 333 -18.14 -20.35 22.56
N ILE A 334 -18.54 -20.53 23.83
CA ILE A 334 -17.71 -21.19 24.85
C ILE A 334 -17.93 -22.70 24.78
#